data_ea8ba23d03ac2c9c81ff064c6879a729
#
_entry.id   ea8ba23d03ac2c9c81ff064c6879a729
#
_cell.length_a   1.000
_cell.length_b   1.000
_cell.length_c   1.000
_cell.angle_alpha   90.00
_cell.angle_beta   90.00
_cell.angle_gamma   90.00
#
_symmetry.space_group_name_H-M   'P 1'
#
loop_
_entity.id
_entity.type
_entity.pdbx_description
1 polymer ?
#
loop_
_entity_poly.entity_id
_entity_poly.type
_entity_poly.pdbx_seq_one_letter_code
_entity_poly.pdbx_strand_id
1 'polypeptide(L)'
;MFASCFCTYSEPTRPPLGIACWGALRGCSAKHAKTTVAEYTEYALICEAHISLNEYATDTAKTTGRATEVEWRVTGAQGIKDHRGELQRVLSREESYVDGKLSRAAFISIAILTFITFVGNFTQLQLSSALPIIVSEFHISVTTGQWLTSVFQLVMGVMVPLTAFLTRRFSTRQIVICSMAVFTVGSLLAWLGPNFVWVLVGRVLEAAGTGVMWPVLQITVFSIYPLSRRGFAMGTVGMAMSVAPAIGPTLGGWQTDANGWRSIFLTMTIIGVISLLAAMFGLHNFGSHDPSARADFFSVCLSVIGFGGLMFGFTNSETYGFAAPVTWGPMVVGLVGIVWFVLRNLRAGKRYREAVAKDESALPQPPLLDLEVLKNRSFTVGTITASLAFFAFSSILVIMPLYIQTDRGYSATMSGLIMLPGAIGQCVSQFFGGRAMDRFGARPVALFGSIVLTLGTLGMSLVAMDTWIWWVSICQFIRQIGMGFLLMPITTWSLNCLNGPSEVSAGSSVTNTARQIAGAVGAPVLVILMETFAALHKQGGASAVAASIFGIQWALRISAMICLAMVLMVFFGVKGDGAGRTRDIISLRSLRERRARRMAAN
;
A
#
# COMPACT_ATOMS: atom_id res chain seq x y z
N MET A 1 18.48 -25.21 -19.36
CA MET A 1 17.88 -26.49 -19.76
C MET A 1 16.49 -26.56 -19.11
N PHE A 2 15.59 -25.72 -19.61
CA PHE A 2 14.17 -25.70 -19.23
C PHE A 2 13.41 -25.47 -20.53
N ALA A 3 12.91 -26.53 -21.09
CA ALA A 3 11.99 -26.46 -22.22
C ALA A 3 10.92 -27.53 -22.05
N SER A 4 9.69 -27.07 -22.19
CA SER A 4 8.54 -27.77 -22.75
C SER A 4 7.87 -28.87 -21.94
N CYS A 5 6.70 -28.55 -21.43
CA CYS A 5 5.48 -29.32 -21.62
C CYS A 5 4.28 -28.37 -21.61
N PHE A 6 3.97 -27.80 -22.77
CA PHE A 6 2.67 -27.23 -23.08
C PHE A 6 1.83 -28.35 -23.68
N CYS A 7 0.85 -28.86 -22.98
CA CYS A 7 -0.27 -29.57 -23.57
C CYS A 7 -1.42 -28.60 -23.78
N THR A 8 -1.68 -28.26 -25.01
CA THR A 8 -2.89 -27.59 -25.50
C THR A 8 -4.10 -28.51 -25.33
N TYR A 9 -5.08 -28.02 -24.56
CA TYR A 9 -6.39 -28.68 -24.44
C TYR A 9 -7.39 -27.93 -25.31
N SER A 10 -7.87 -28.61 -26.37
CA SER A 10 -9.05 -28.19 -27.14
C SER A 10 -10.21 -29.10 -26.77
N GLU A 11 -11.34 -28.52 -26.40
CA GLU A 11 -12.65 -29.14 -26.16
C GLU A 11 -13.27 -29.76 -27.45
N PRO A 12 -14.43 -30.38 -27.37
CA PRO A 12 -15.27 -30.99 -26.35
C PRO A 12 -15.94 -32.33 -26.74
N THR A 13 -16.91 -32.71 -25.94
CA THR A 13 -17.87 -33.82 -26.03
C THR A 13 -17.48 -35.08 -25.27
N ARG A 14 -18.27 -35.36 -24.25
CA ARG A 14 -18.11 -36.49 -23.33
C ARG A 14 -18.29 -37.84 -24.01
N PRO A 15 -17.41 -38.79 -23.74
CA PRO A 15 -17.75 -40.20 -23.64
C PRO A 15 -17.49 -40.79 -22.26
N PRO A 16 -18.05 -41.94 -21.91
CA PRO A 16 -18.13 -42.42 -20.53
C PRO A 16 -16.77 -42.89 -19.98
N LEU A 17 -16.57 -42.61 -18.70
CA LEU A 17 -15.36 -42.67 -17.88
C LEU A 17 -14.64 -44.05 -17.76
N GLY A 18 -14.96 -45.03 -18.57
CA GLY A 18 -14.39 -46.38 -18.42
C GLY A 18 -13.21 -46.72 -19.33
N ILE A 19 -12.90 -45.92 -20.38
CA ILE A 19 -11.94 -46.36 -21.43
C ILE A 19 -10.66 -45.53 -21.50
N ALA A 20 -10.60 -44.37 -20.84
CA ALA A 20 -9.43 -43.48 -20.91
C ALA A 20 -8.22 -43.91 -20.04
N CYS A 21 -8.40 -44.81 -19.09
CA CYS A 21 -7.31 -45.25 -18.20
C CYS A 21 -6.40 -46.37 -18.78
N TRP A 22 -6.83 -47.05 -19.84
CA TRP A 22 -6.05 -48.18 -20.41
C TRP A 22 -5.07 -47.77 -21.52
N GLY A 23 -5.17 -46.57 -22.05
CA GLY A 23 -4.29 -46.07 -23.11
C GLY A 23 -2.91 -45.54 -22.63
N ALA A 24 -2.81 -45.12 -21.40
CA ALA A 24 -1.61 -44.47 -20.84
C ALA A 24 -0.52 -45.45 -20.36
N LEU A 25 -0.81 -46.76 -20.28
CA LEU A 25 0.09 -47.77 -19.70
C LEU A 25 1.04 -48.45 -20.71
N ARG A 26 0.98 -48.12 -21.99
CA ARG A 26 1.82 -48.81 -23.02
C ARG A 26 3.21 -48.18 -23.24
N GLY A 27 3.61 -47.16 -22.51
CA GLY A 27 4.87 -46.43 -22.78
C GLY A 27 5.90 -46.38 -21.65
N CYS A 28 5.66 -46.98 -20.48
CA CYS A 28 6.58 -46.88 -19.34
C CYS A 28 7.33 -48.19 -19.08
N SER A 29 8.66 -48.09 -18.97
CA SER A 29 9.59 -49.16 -18.65
C SER A 29 9.30 -49.77 -17.26
N ALA A 30 9.38 -51.09 -17.16
CA ALA A 30 8.96 -51.93 -16.02
C ALA A 30 9.58 -51.64 -14.64
N LYS A 31 10.51 -50.69 -14.52
CA LYS A 31 11.12 -50.29 -13.24
C LYS A 31 10.40 -49.16 -12.52
N HIS A 32 9.54 -48.41 -13.21
CA HIS A 32 8.79 -47.29 -12.60
C HIS A 32 7.31 -47.61 -12.33
N ALA A 33 6.83 -48.76 -12.74
CA ALA A 33 5.41 -49.13 -12.68
C ALA A 33 4.89 -49.39 -11.24
N LYS A 34 5.75 -49.78 -10.30
CA LYS A 34 5.30 -50.12 -8.91
C LYS A 34 4.99 -48.92 -8.06
N THR A 35 5.66 -47.78 -8.28
CA THR A 35 5.44 -46.54 -7.51
C THR A 35 4.21 -45.77 -8.01
N THR A 36 3.96 -45.80 -9.31
CA THR A 36 2.85 -45.07 -9.95
C THR A 36 1.49 -45.70 -9.71
N VAL A 37 1.42 -47.05 -9.59
CA VAL A 37 0.15 -47.76 -9.32
C VAL A 37 -0.35 -47.56 -7.91
N ALA A 38 0.56 -47.43 -6.93
CA ALA A 38 0.17 -47.13 -5.53
C ALA A 38 -0.41 -45.71 -5.40
N GLU A 39 0.15 -44.73 -6.11
CA GLU A 39 -0.36 -43.34 -6.13
C GLU A 39 -1.72 -43.23 -6.82
N TYR A 40 -1.95 -43.97 -7.91
CA TYR A 40 -3.25 -43.97 -8.64
C TYR A 40 -4.37 -44.67 -7.87
N THR A 41 -4.06 -45.71 -7.08
CA THR A 41 -5.05 -46.37 -6.21
C THR A 41 -5.45 -45.47 -5.03
N GLU A 42 -4.54 -44.69 -4.52
CA GLU A 42 -4.85 -43.73 -3.45
C GLU A 42 -5.69 -42.55 -3.97
N TYR A 43 -5.44 -42.07 -5.20
CA TYR A 43 -6.27 -41.07 -5.88
C TYR A 43 -7.67 -41.58 -6.25
N ALA A 44 -7.80 -42.83 -6.69
CA ALA A 44 -9.09 -43.43 -6.99
C ALA A 44 -9.95 -43.60 -5.72
N LEU A 45 -9.37 -44.03 -4.62
CA LEU A 45 -10.03 -44.17 -3.32
C LEU A 45 -10.45 -42.82 -2.74
N ILE A 46 -9.65 -41.76 -2.95
CA ILE A 46 -9.99 -40.40 -2.53
C ILE A 46 -11.15 -39.84 -3.39
N CYS A 47 -11.16 -40.10 -4.69
CA CYS A 47 -12.27 -39.71 -5.57
C CYS A 47 -13.58 -40.45 -5.23
N GLU A 48 -13.55 -41.76 -4.98
CA GLU A 48 -14.74 -42.50 -4.55
C GLU A 48 -15.26 -42.07 -3.18
N ALA A 49 -14.36 -41.80 -2.22
CA ALA A 49 -14.75 -41.25 -0.92
C ALA A 49 -15.37 -39.83 -1.04
N HIS A 50 -14.89 -39.03 -2.00
CA HIS A 50 -15.44 -37.69 -2.26
C HIS A 50 -16.84 -37.74 -2.92
N ILE A 51 -17.07 -38.68 -3.82
CA ILE A 51 -18.37 -38.86 -4.47
C ILE A 51 -19.39 -39.36 -3.46
N SER A 52 -19.05 -40.35 -2.63
CA SER A 52 -19.96 -40.86 -1.59
C SER A 52 -20.25 -39.87 -0.47
N LEU A 53 -19.29 -39.02 -0.08
CA LEU A 53 -19.49 -37.95 0.90
C LEU A 53 -20.36 -36.82 0.32
N ASN A 54 -20.26 -36.52 -0.96
CA ASN A 54 -21.07 -35.49 -1.60
C ASN A 54 -22.54 -35.95 -1.80
N GLU A 55 -22.76 -37.25 -2.12
CA GLU A 55 -24.10 -37.84 -2.17
C GLU A 55 -24.74 -37.90 -0.76
N TYR A 56 -23.97 -38.24 0.26
CA TYR A 56 -24.46 -38.25 1.64
C TYR A 56 -24.79 -36.85 2.17
N ALA A 57 -23.99 -35.84 1.79
CA ALA A 57 -24.22 -34.43 2.15
C ALA A 57 -25.44 -33.83 1.46
N THR A 58 -25.69 -34.19 0.19
CA THR A 58 -26.88 -33.73 -0.55
C THR A 58 -28.19 -34.38 -0.06
N ASP A 59 -28.14 -35.61 0.42
CA ASP A 59 -29.30 -36.30 0.95
C ASP A 59 -29.66 -35.83 2.36
N THR A 60 -28.65 -35.53 3.20
CA THR A 60 -28.86 -34.93 4.54
C THR A 60 -29.28 -33.46 4.46
N ALA A 61 -28.86 -32.71 3.45
CA ALA A 61 -29.30 -31.32 3.26
C ALA A 61 -30.75 -31.21 2.83
N LYS A 62 -31.28 -32.20 2.09
CA LYS A 62 -32.70 -32.25 1.72
C LYS A 62 -33.63 -32.59 2.89
N THR A 63 -33.10 -33.30 3.89
CA THR A 63 -33.93 -33.77 5.05
C THR A 63 -33.92 -32.82 6.24
N THR A 64 -32.92 -31.92 6.39
CA THR A 64 -32.78 -31.15 7.63
C THR A 64 -32.86 -29.63 7.47
N GLY A 65 -32.97 -29.10 6.26
CA GLY A 65 -33.06 -27.62 6.04
C GLY A 65 -31.82 -26.82 6.49
N ARG A 66 -30.66 -27.47 6.72
CA ARG A 66 -29.39 -26.85 7.20
C ARG A 66 -28.31 -26.81 6.13
N ALA A 67 -28.67 -26.46 4.90
CA ALA A 67 -27.73 -26.45 3.78
C ALA A 67 -26.59 -25.43 3.91
N THR A 68 -26.73 -24.38 4.73
CA THR A 68 -25.77 -23.27 4.80
C THR A 68 -24.55 -23.50 5.70
N GLU A 69 -24.62 -24.43 6.64
CA GLU A 69 -23.51 -24.67 7.58
C GLU A 69 -22.52 -25.75 7.10
N VAL A 70 -22.98 -26.67 6.25
CA VAL A 70 -22.14 -27.78 5.73
C VAL A 70 -21.28 -27.31 4.55
N GLU A 71 -21.77 -26.40 3.72
CA GLU A 71 -21.05 -25.89 2.55
C GLU A 71 -19.79 -25.08 2.95
N TRP A 72 -19.79 -24.42 4.09
CA TRP A 72 -18.63 -23.68 4.62
C TRP A 72 -17.52 -24.56 5.22
N ARG A 73 -17.83 -25.77 5.66
CA ARG A 73 -16.82 -26.71 6.19
C ARG A 73 -16.07 -27.48 5.11
N VAL A 74 -16.69 -27.73 3.96
CA VAL A 74 -16.09 -28.50 2.87
C VAL A 74 -15.14 -27.64 2.03
N THR A 75 -15.45 -26.35 1.83
CA THR A 75 -14.57 -25.41 1.11
C THR A 75 -13.32 -24.98 1.89
N GLY A 76 -13.29 -25.15 3.21
CA GLY A 76 -12.12 -24.83 4.06
C GLY A 76 -10.99 -25.89 4.04
N ALA A 77 -11.21 -27.07 3.47
CA ALA A 77 -10.30 -28.21 3.56
C ALA A 77 -9.50 -28.53 2.28
N GLN A 78 -9.69 -27.78 1.19
CA GLN A 78 -8.96 -28.02 -0.07
C GLN A 78 -7.64 -27.24 -0.14
N GLY A 79 -6.68 -27.58 0.74
CA GLY A 79 -5.27 -27.29 0.52
C GLY A 79 -4.61 -28.48 -0.12
N ILE A 80 -4.27 -28.41 -1.41
CA ILE A 80 -3.44 -29.39 -2.09
C ILE A 80 -2.12 -29.49 -1.32
N LYS A 81 -1.87 -30.64 -0.69
CA LYS A 81 -0.60 -30.97 -0.06
C LYS A 81 0.45 -31.18 -1.14
N ASP A 82 1.18 -30.14 -1.48
CA ASP A 82 2.41 -30.27 -2.24
C ASP A 82 3.56 -30.58 -1.25
N HIS A 83 4.55 -31.39 -1.64
CA HIS A 83 5.66 -31.92 -0.79
C HIS A 83 6.63 -30.86 -0.19
N ARG A 84 6.34 -29.58 -0.34
CA ARG A 84 6.92 -28.44 0.41
C ARG A 84 5.99 -27.90 1.51
N GLY A 85 5.08 -28.58 1.87
CA GLY A 85 3.88 -28.89 2.71
C GLY A 85 3.37 -27.79 3.64
N GLU A 86 4.09 -27.15 4.54
CA GLU A 86 3.49 -26.28 5.57
C GLU A 86 3.53 -24.78 5.27
N LEU A 87 4.51 -24.31 4.53
CA LEU A 87 4.69 -22.88 4.25
C LEU A 87 3.84 -22.38 3.07
N GLN A 88 3.28 -23.27 2.26
CA GLN A 88 2.41 -22.92 1.13
C GLN A 88 0.92 -22.96 1.49
N ARG A 89 0.57 -23.50 2.65
CA ARG A 89 -0.81 -23.56 3.14
C ARG A 89 -1.34 -22.14 3.34
N VAL A 90 -2.50 -21.85 2.77
CA VAL A 90 -3.22 -20.59 3.02
C VAL A 90 -3.84 -20.67 4.41
N LEU A 91 -3.41 -19.81 5.32
CA LEU A 91 -3.97 -19.72 6.65
C LEU A 91 -5.32 -18.99 6.61
N SER A 92 -6.34 -19.65 7.16
CA SER A 92 -7.65 -19.04 7.33
C SER A 92 -7.61 -17.97 8.43
N ARG A 93 -8.62 -17.09 8.46
CA ARG A 93 -8.74 -16.07 9.50
C ARG A 93 -8.89 -16.70 10.89
N GLU A 94 -9.64 -17.78 11.00
CA GLU A 94 -9.88 -18.50 12.27
C GLU A 94 -8.61 -19.13 12.80
N GLU A 95 -7.75 -19.66 11.92
CA GLU A 95 -6.44 -20.21 12.28
C GLU A 95 -5.39 -19.12 12.61
N SER A 96 -5.55 -17.95 12.02
CA SER A 96 -4.62 -16.81 12.19
C SER A 96 -4.89 -16.00 13.45
N TYR A 97 -6.16 -15.96 13.91
CA TYR A 97 -6.58 -15.17 15.07
C TYR A 97 -7.48 -15.99 16.00
N VAL A 98 -6.86 -16.63 17.00
CA VAL A 98 -7.48 -17.55 17.95
C VAL A 98 -7.56 -16.88 19.33
N ASP A 99 -8.72 -16.94 20.00
CA ASP A 99 -8.93 -16.44 21.38
C ASP A 99 -8.44 -14.99 21.63
N GLY A 100 -8.60 -14.14 20.65
CA GLY A 100 -8.20 -12.74 20.77
C GLY A 100 -6.69 -12.50 20.61
N LYS A 101 -5.91 -13.51 20.22
CA LYS A 101 -4.46 -13.45 20.00
C LYS A 101 -4.11 -13.92 18.59
N LEU A 102 -3.02 -13.39 18.05
CA LEU A 102 -2.44 -13.89 16.80
C LEU A 102 -1.77 -15.24 17.02
N SER A 103 -1.93 -16.15 16.05
CA SER A 103 -1.10 -17.34 15.97
C SER A 103 0.36 -16.95 15.73
N ARG A 104 1.31 -17.80 16.12
CA ARG A 104 2.75 -17.53 15.91
C ARG A 104 3.07 -17.30 14.43
N ALA A 105 2.47 -18.07 13.53
CA ALA A 105 2.66 -17.96 12.09
C ALA A 105 2.16 -16.60 11.55
N ALA A 106 0.97 -16.16 11.96
CA ALA A 106 0.42 -14.87 11.58
C ALA A 106 1.24 -13.70 12.16
N PHE A 107 1.67 -13.80 13.42
CA PHE A 107 2.51 -12.77 14.04
C PHE A 107 3.86 -12.62 13.33
N ILE A 108 4.57 -13.72 13.06
CA ILE A 108 5.85 -13.69 12.34
C ILE A 108 5.67 -13.12 10.94
N SER A 109 4.62 -13.52 10.23
CA SER A 109 4.34 -13.03 8.88
C SER A 109 4.07 -11.52 8.85
N ILE A 110 3.27 -11.00 9.78
CA ILE A 110 3.01 -9.55 9.90
C ILE A 110 4.29 -8.80 10.28
N ALA A 111 5.10 -9.35 11.20
CA ALA A 111 6.37 -8.74 11.60
C ALA A 111 7.33 -8.64 10.42
N ILE A 112 7.48 -9.71 9.63
CA ILE A 112 8.31 -9.74 8.41
C ILE A 112 7.81 -8.71 7.39
N LEU A 113 6.51 -8.70 7.09
CA LEU A 113 5.92 -7.75 6.14
C LEU A 113 6.07 -6.30 6.61
N THR A 114 5.90 -6.04 7.91
CA THR A 114 6.10 -4.71 8.51
C THR A 114 7.55 -4.28 8.39
N PHE A 115 8.50 -5.17 8.69
CA PHE A 115 9.93 -4.91 8.56
C PHE A 115 10.33 -4.61 7.11
N ILE A 116 9.89 -5.42 6.15
CA ILE A 116 10.17 -5.21 4.72
C ILE A 116 9.58 -3.88 4.23
N THR A 117 8.36 -3.55 4.63
CA THR A 117 7.73 -2.28 4.27
C THR A 117 8.46 -1.09 4.90
N PHE A 118 8.92 -1.22 6.14
CA PHE A 118 9.77 -0.24 6.80
C PHE A 118 11.08 -0.02 6.03
N VAL A 119 11.75 -1.11 5.61
CA VAL A 119 12.97 -1.04 4.80
C VAL A 119 12.76 -0.24 3.52
N GLY A 120 11.62 -0.43 2.83
CA GLY A 120 11.29 0.34 1.63
C GLY A 120 11.20 1.85 1.88
N ASN A 121 10.49 2.27 2.93
CA ASN A 121 10.39 3.68 3.30
C ASN A 121 11.73 4.25 3.78
N PHE A 122 12.50 3.46 4.51
CA PHE A 122 13.83 3.84 5.00
C PHE A 122 14.80 4.07 3.83
N THR A 123 14.86 3.13 2.88
CA THR A 123 15.69 3.21 1.66
C THR A 123 15.35 4.45 0.82
N GLN A 124 14.07 4.84 0.77
CA GLN A 124 13.64 6.05 0.06
C GLN A 124 14.28 7.31 0.62
N LEU A 125 14.39 7.41 1.94
CA LEU A 125 14.77 8.66 2.64
C LEU A 125 16.26 8.72 3.01
N GLN A 126 16.92 7.58 3.16
CA GLN A 126 18.31 7.49 3.59
C GLN A 126 19.28 8.15 2.60
N LEU A 127 19.00 8.04 1.29
CA LEU A 127 19.92 8.53 0.25
C LEU A 127 19.95 10.07 0.15
N SER A 128 18.94 10.76 0.67
CA SER A 128 18.86 12.23 0.56
C SER A 128 20.05 12.95 1.17
N SER A 129 20.63 12.42 2.23
CA SER A 129 21.82 12.99 2.89
C SER A 129 23.13 12.73 2.14
N ALA A 130 23.20 11.65 1.34
CA ALA A 130 24.39 11.29 0.55
C ALA A 130 24.43 11.99 -0.82
N LEU A 131 23.33 12.60 -1.25
CA LEU A 131 23.19 13.17 -2.60
C LEU A 131 24.29 14.17 -2.98
N PRO A 132 24.72 15.14 -2.16
CA PRO A 132 25.77 16.08 -2.52
C PRO A 132 27.11 15.39 -2.81
N ILE A 133 27.46 14.35 -2.06
CA ILE A 133 28.70 13.59 -2.22
C ILE A 133 28.66 12.78 -3.52
N ILE A 134 27.53 12.14 -3.83
CA ILE A 134 27.33 11.40 -5.09
C ILE A 134 27.48 12.34 -6.30
N VAL A 135 26.84 13.52 -6.22
CA VAL A 135 26.92 14.55 -7.27
C VAL A 135 28.36 14.99 -7.52
N SER A 136 29.14 15.22 -6.46
CA SER A 136 30.53 15.63 -6.57
C SER A 136 31.43 14.51 -7.11
N GLU A 137 31.21 13.25 -6.69
CA GLU A 137 32.04 12.11 -7.14
C GLU A 137 31.84 11.79 -8.62
N PHE A 138 30.59 11.84 -9.10
CA PHE A 138 30.30 11.58 -10.52
C PHE A 138 30.42 12.82 -11.40
N HIS A 139 30.79 13.99 -10.86
CA HIS A 139 30.91 15.27 -11.59
C HIS A 139 29.63 15.61 -12.39
N ILE A 140 28.46 15.36 -11.83
CA ILE A 140 27.17 15.62 -12.46
C ILE A 140 26.48 16.85 -11.84
N SER A 141 25.47 17.40 -12.51
CA SER A 141 24.65 18.47 -11.92
C SER A 141 23.82 17.97 -10.73
N VAL A 142 23.53 18.85 -9.79
CA VAL A 142 22.62 18.56 -8.66
C VAL A 142 21.26 18.07 -9.17
N THR A 143 20.77 18.69 -10.23
CA THR A 143 19.55 18.31 -10.96
C THR A 143 19.57 16.85 -11.42
N THR A 144 20.70 16.41 -12.04
CA THR A 144 20.86 15.02 -12.46
C THR A 144 20.91 14.09 -11.25
N GLY A 145 21.59 14.49 -10.17
CA GLY A 145 21.66 13.73 -8.93
C GLY A 145 20.30 13.53 -8.25
N GLN A 146 19.43 14.52 -8.27
CA GLN A 146 18.06 14.44 -7.71
C GLN A 146 17.23 13.31 -8.33
N TRP A 147 17.55 12.88 -9.55
CA TRP A 147 16.89 11.73 -10.16
C TRP A 147 17.00 10.43 -9.35
N LEU A 148 18.03 10.27 -8.53
CA LEU A 148 18.17 9.09 -7.66
C LEU A 148 17.03 8.99 -6.62
N THR A 149 16.52 10.11 -6.14
CA THR A 149 15.40 10.16 -5.20
C THR A 149 14.04 10.19 -5.92
N SER A 150 13.96 10.97 -6.99
CA SER A 150 12.71 11.17 -7.74
C SER A 150 12.28 9.93 -8.50
N VAL A 151 13.20 9.21 -9.14
CA VAL A 151 12.89 7.95 -9.85
C VAL A 151 12.37 6.88 -8.89
N PHE A 152 12.88 6.85 -7.66
CA PHE A 152 12.39 5.91 -6.64
C PHE A 152 10.92 6.16 -6.34
N GLN A 153 10.52 7.40 -6.08
CA GLN A 153 9.12 7.77 -5.84
C GLN A 153 8.22 7.50 -7.05
N LEU A 154 8.72 7.83 -8.25
CA LEU A 154 8.02 7.61 -9.51
C LEU A 154 7.70 6.12 -9.70
N VAL A 155 8.71 5.26 -9.58
CA VAL A 155 8.55 3.81 -9.74
C VAL A 155 7.63 3.23 -8.66
N MET A 156 7.77 3.66 -7.40
CA MET A 156 6.83 3.26 -6.34
C MET A 156 5.39 3.63 -6.71
N GLY A 157 5.16 4.85 -7.19
CA GLY A 157 3.83 5.30 -7.60
C GLY A 157 3.21 4.45 -8.72
N VAL A 158 4.04 4.02 -9.68
CA VAL A 158 3.64 3.13 -10.78
C VAL A 158 3.34 1.70 -10.29
N MET A 159 4.10 1.19 -9.31
CA MET A 159 3.93 -0.16 -8.78
C MET A 159 2.67 -0.34 -7.93
N VAL A 160 2.15 0.73 -7.32
CA VAL A 160 0.94 0.65 -6.46
C VAL A 160 -0.31 0.16 -7.22
N PRO A 161 -0.70 0.72 -8.39
CA PRO A 161 -1.83 0.18 -9.17
C PRO A 161 -1.63 -1.28 -9.60
N LEU A 162 -0.38 -1.65 -9.91
CA LEU A 162 -0.03 -3.01 -10.33
C LEU A 162 -0.25 -4.03 -9.20
N THR A 163 -0.18 -3.60 -7.95
CA THR A 163 -0.38 -4.49 -6.79
C THR A 163 -1.75 -5.16 -6.80
N ALA A 164 -2.81 -4.49 -7.28
CA ALA A 164 -4.15 -5.07 -7.37
C ALA A 164 -4.18 -6.32 -8.28
N PHE A 165 -3.43 -6.31 -9.38
CA PHE A 165 -3.26 -7.48 -10.23
C PHE A 165 -2.36 -8.54 -9.56
N LEU A 166 -1.21 -8.12 -9.01
CA LEU A 166 -0.26 -9.06 -8.40
C LEU A 166 -0.91 -9.86 -7.27
N THR A 167 -1.68 -9.21 -6.41
CA THR A 167 -2.38 -9.88 -5.28
C THR A 167 -3.53 -10.79 -5.70
N ARG A 168 -4.10 -10.60 -6.90
CA ARG A 168 -5.06 -11.55 -7.46
C ARG A 168 -4.37 -12.78 -8.05
N ARG A 169 -3.27 -12.58 -8.78
CA ARG A 169 -2.58 -13.63 -9.55
C ARG A 169 -1.65 -14.49 -8.72
N PHE A 170 -0.93 -13.86 -7.77
CA PHE A 170 0.15 -14.50 -7.02
C PHE A 170 -0.17 -14.53 -5.54
N SER A 171 0.36 -15.55 -4.85
CA SER A 171 0.26 -15.62 -3.41
C SER A 171 1.11 -14.54 -2.73
N THR A 172 0.71 -14.13 -1.53
CA THR A 172 1.44 -13.13 -0.71
C THR A 172 2.93 -13.47 -0.62
N ARG A 173 3.26 -14.74 -0.39
CA ARG A 173 4.65 -15.21 -0.29
C ARG A 173 5.42 -15.06 -1.60
N GLN A 174 4.81 -15.42 -2.74
CA GLN A 174 5.44 -15.26 -4.06
C GLN A 174 5.74 -13.79 -4.37
N ILE A 175 4.78 -12.90 -4.11
CA ILE A 175 4.96 -11.47 -4.32
C ILE A 175 6.14 -10.95 -3.49
N VAL A 176 6.18 -11.28 -2.20
CA VAL A 176 7.21 -10.76 -1.29
C VAL A 176 8.60 -11.30 -1.63
N ILE A 177 8.73 -12.60 -1.94
CA ILE A 177 10.01 -13.21 -2.32
C ILE A 177 10.53 -12.58 -3.63
N CYS A 178 9.69 -12.49 -4.68
CA CYS A 178 10.09 -11.86 -5.94
C CYS A 178 10.48 -10.39 -5.74
N SER A 179 9.70 -9.65 -4.97
CA SER A 179 9.96 -8.24 -4.67
C SER A 179 11.26 -8.03 -3.92
N MET A 180 11.55 -8.86 -2.90
CA MET A 180 12.80 -8.77 -2.15
C MET A 180 14.00 -9.22 -2.97
N ALA A 181 13.83 -10.19 -3.87
CA ALA A 181 14.89 -10.57 -4.82
C ALA A 181 15.23 -9.40 -5.76
N VAL A 182 14.23 -8.73 -6.34
CA VAL A 182 14.41 -7.56 -7.20
C VAL A 182 15.06 -6.41 -6.42
N PHE A 183 14.61 -6.14 -5.18
CA PHE A 183 15.20 -5.12 -4.30
C PHE A 183 16.68 -5.41 -4.03
N THR A 184 17.01 -6.65 -3.65
CA THR A 184 18.38 -7.06 -3.32
C THR A 184 19.30 -6.94 -4.53
N VAL A 185 18.84 -7.36 -5.71
CA VAL A 185 19.60 -7.20 -6.96
C VAL A 185 19.77 -5.72 -7.29
N GLY A 186 18.74 -4.88 -7.09
CA GLY A 186 18.84 -3.43 -7.29
C GLY A 186 19.87 -2.78 -6.39
N SER A 187 19.85 -3.09 -5.08
CA SER A 187 20.82 -2.58 -4.11
C SER A 187 22.25 -3.05 -4.43
N LEU A 188 22.40 -4.31 -4.84
CA LEU A 188 23.70 -4.86 -5.25
C LEU A 188 24.25 -4.16 -6.50
N LEU A 189 23.41 -3.92 -7.50
CA LEU A 189 23.80 -3.17 -8.72
C LEU A 189 24.17 -1.73 -8.40
N ALA A 190 23.46 -1.06 -7.50
CA ALA A 190 23.79 0.30 -7.07
C ALA A 190 25.09 0.36 -6.28
N TRP A 191 25.38 -0.65 -5.44
CA TRP A 191 26.64 -0.76 -4.70
C TRP A 191 27.84 -0.96 -5.62
N LEU A 192 27.74 -1.90 -6.58
CA LEU A 192 28.82 -2.25 -7.52
C LEU A 192 28.91 -1.30 -8.72
N GLY A 193 27.93 -0.42 -8.90
CA GLY A 193 27.79 0.43 -10.07
C GLY A 193 28.99 1.34 -10.33
N PRO A 194 29.68 1.21 -11.49
CA PRO A 194 30.85 2.00 -11.83
C PRO A 194 30.50 3.45 -12.19
N ASN A 195 29.29 3.73 -12.59
CA ASN A 195 28.83 5.06 -13.00
C ASN A 195 27.40 5.34 -12.53
N PHE A 196 26.97 6.60 -12.67
CA PHE A 196 25.66 7.09 -12.24
C PHE A 196 24.48 6.29 -12.82
N VAL A 197 24.56 5.83 -14.08
CA VAL A 197 23.47 5.11 -14.74
C VAL A 197 23.20 3.77 -14.04
N TRP A 198 24.22 3.03 -13.63
CA TRP A 198 24.07 1.78 -12.90
C TRP A 198 23.42 1.98 -11.52
N VAL A 199 23.82 3.06 -10.84
CA VAL A 199 23.19 3.44 -9.56
C VAL A 199 21.71 3.79 -9.78
N LEU A 200 21.40 4.53 -10.84
CA LEU A 200 20.02 4.89 -11.18
C LEU A 200 19.16 3.64 -11.51
N VAL A 201 19.70 2.71 -12.30
CA VAL A 201 19.03 1.42 -12.58
C VAL A 201 18.80 0.62 -11.30
N GLY A 202 19.82 0.56 -10.43
CA GLY A 202 19.68 -0.06 -9.11
C GLY A 202 18.53 0.55 -8.30
N ARG A 203 18.40 1.89 -8.29
CA ARG A 203 17.32 2.63 -7.63
C ARG A 203 15.93 2.30 -8.20
N VAL A 204 15.83 2.15 -9.53
CA VAL A 204 14.59 1.70 -10.20
C VAL A 204 14.17 0.30 -9.70
N LEU A 205 15.12 -0.63 -9.62
CA LEU A 205 14.86 -1.99 -9.14
C LEU A 205 14.51 -2.02 -7.64
N GLU A 206 15.20 -1.26 -6.80
CA GLU A 206 14.87 -1.12 -5.38
C GLU A 206 13.43 -0.63 -5.19
N ALA A 207 13.05 0.42 -5.93
CA ALA A 207 11.71 0.98 -5.88
C ALA A 207 10.64 0.02 -6.40
N ALA A 208 10.92 -0.72 -7.48
CA ALA A 208 10.03 -1.74 -8.01
C ALA A 208 9.80 -2.88 -6.99
N GLY A 209 10.86 -3.29 -6.29
CA GLY A 209 10.76 -4.31 -5.24
C GLY A 209 9.97 -3.85 -4.02
N THR A 210 10.09 -2.59 -3.60
CA THR A 210 9.42 -2.09 -2.38
C THR A 210 8.05 -1.48 -2.61
N GLY A 211 7.77 -1.00 -3.83
CA GLY A 211 6.54 -0.24 -4.14
C GLY A 211 5.23 -1.01 -3.93
N VAL A 212 5.26 -2.35 -3.99
CA VAL A 212 4.09 -3.20 -3.76
C VAL A 212 3.90 -3.58 -2.28
N MET A 213 4.90 -3.36 -1.42
CA MET A 213 4.90 -3.91 -0.06
C MET A 213 3.83 -3.30 0.84
N TRP A 214 3.60 -1.99 0.76
CA TRP A 214 2.59 -1.34 1.58
C TRP A 214 1.16 -1.85 1.31
N PRO A 215 0.65 -1.89 0.07
CA PRO A 215 -0.66 -2.48 -0.20
C PRO A 215 -0.74 -3.97 0.19
N VAL A 216 0.31 -4.76 -0.06
CA VAL A 216 0.35 -6.19 0.32
C VAL A 216 0.25 -6.37 1.84
N LEU A 217 1.02 -5.60 2.62
CA LEU A 217 0.92 -5.60 4.08
C LEU A 217 -0.49 -5.24 4.55
N GLN A 218 -1.07 -4.18 3.97
CA GLN A 218 -2.40 -3.70 4.32
C GLN A 218 -3.46 -4.77 4.05
N ILE A 219 -3.45 -5.39 2.86
CA ILE A 219 -4.38 -6.47 2.48
C ILE A 219 -4.21 -7.66 3.43
N THR A 220 -2.97 -8.05 3.76
CA THR A 220 -2.69 -9.16 4.68
C THR A 220 -3.21 -8.88 6.08
N VAL A 221 -3.00 -7.68 6.63
CA VAL A 221 -3.56 -7.28 7.93
C VAL A 221 -5.09 -7.34 7.93
N PHE A 222 -5.74 -6.89 6.86
CA PHE A 222 -7.20 -6.94 6.74
C PHE A 222 -7.74 -8.36 6.55
N SER A 223 -6.94 -9.28 6.03
CA SER A 223 -7.31 -10.71 5.93
C SER A 223 -7.25 -11.41 7.27
N ILE A 224 -6.28 -11.07 8.12
CA ILE A 224 -6.03 -11.74 9.40
C ILE A 224 -6.90 -11.16 10.51
N TYR A 225 -6.91 -9.83 10.68
CA TYR A 225 -7.57 -9.21 11.82
C TYR A 225 -9.09 -9.07 11.67
N PRO A 226 -9.86 -9.32 12.75
CA PRO A 226 -11.29 -9.01 12.78
C PRO A 226 -11.52 -7.49 12.70
N LEU A 227 -12.69 -7.07 12.20
CA LEU A 227 -13.06 -5.66 12.01
C LEU A 227 -12.83 -4.80 13.26
N SER A 228 -13.09 -5.36 14.45
CA SER A 228 -12.97 -4.66 15.74
C SER A 228 -11.52 -4.42 16.20
N ARG A 229 -10.52 -4.98 15.53
CA ARG A 229 -9.09 -4.88 15.89
C ARG A 229 -8.21 -4.37 14.75
N ARG A 230 -8.80 -4.03 13.61
CA ARG A 230 -8.05 -3.52 12.45
C ARG A 230 -7.41 -2.16 12.72
N GLY A 231 -8.06 -1.30 13.51
CA GLY A 231 -7.51 -0.02 13.91
C GLY A 231 -6.23 -0.18 14.72
N PHE A 232 -6.24 -1.04 15.73
CA PHE A 232 -5.04 -1.37 16.51
C PHE A 232 -3.91 -1.92 15.63
N ALA A 233 -4.22 -2.87 14.73
CA ALA A 233 -3.23 -3.48 13.85
C ALA A 233 -2.60 -2.45 12.91
N MET A 234 -3.42 -1.64 12.23
CA MET A 234 -2.94 -0.59 11.32
C MET A 234 -2.23 0.54 12.06
N GLY A 235 -2.65 0.88 13.26
CA GLY A 235 -1.95 1.84 14.12
C GLY A 235 -0.55 1.37 14.51
N THR A 236 -0.39 0.09 14.86
CA THR A 236 0.92 -0.52 15.18
C THR A 236 1.85 -0.54 13.95
N VAL A 237 1.32 -0.94 12.79
CA VAL A 237 2.07 -0.90 11.52
C VAL A 237 2.45 0.54 11.17
N GLY A 238 1.52 1.48 11.30
CA GLY A 238 1.77 2.89 11.05
C GLY A 238 2.84 3.50 11.96
N MET A 239 2.86 3.10 13.24
CA MET A 239 3.92 3.47 14.17
C MET A 239 5.30 3.05 13.64
N ALA A 240 5.45 1.78 13.23
CA ALA A 240 6.71 1.29 12.68
C ALA A 240 7.13 2.07 11.41
N MET A 241 6.17 2.42 10.54
CA MET A 241 6.46 3.20 9.32
C MET A 241 6.89 4.64 9.61
N SER A 242 6.41 5.24 10.69
CA SER A 242 6.74 6.63 11.06
C SER A 242 8.17 6.80 11.58
N VAL A 243 8.83 5.70 11.95
CA VAL A 243 10.22 5.71 12.40
C VAL A 243 11.19 5.95 11.21
N ALA A 244 10.85 5.45 10.03
CA ALA A 244 11.72 5.57 8.85
C ALA A 244 12.06 7.02 8.46
N PRO A 245 11.11 7.96 8.37
CA PRO A 245 11.42 9.37 8.10
C PRO A 245 12.27 10.04 9.19
N ALA A 246 12.14 9.59 10.44
CA ALA A 246 12.87 10.17 11.56
C ALA A 246 14.36 9.80 11.54
N ILE A 247 14.66 8.54 11.24
CA ILE A 247 16.03 8.01 11.35
C ILE A 247 16.75 7.89 9.99
N GLY A 248 16.01 7.84 8.87
CA GLY A 248 16.57 7.62 7.53
C GLY A 248 17.68 8.59 7.17
N PRO A 249 17.43 9.90 7.10
CA PRO A 249 18.44 10.88 6.75
C PRO A 249 19.63 10.91 7.70
N THR A 250 19.37 10.75 9.01
CA THR A 250 20.43 10.79 10.04
C THR A 250 21.37 9.59 9.93
N LEU A 251 20.82 8.38 9.80
CA LEU A 251 21.63 7.17 9.61
C LEU A 251 22.33 7.18 8.25
N GLY A 252 21.66 7.68 7.21
CA GLY A 252 22.26 7.83 5.87
C GLY A 252 23.44 8.78 5.88
N GLY A 253 23.33 9.93 6.54
CA GLY A 253 24.41 10.88 6.72
C GLY A 253 25.59 10.30 7.49
N TRP A 254 25.33 9.74 8.68
CA TRP A 254 26.37 9.10 9.49
C TRP A 254 27.10 7.98 8.74
N GLN A 255 26.37 7.15 8.02
CA GLN A 255 26.95 6.04 7.26
C GLN A 255 27.79 6.54 6.08
N THR A 256 27.34 7.61 5.43
CA THR A 256 28.07 8.25 4.32
C THR A 256 29.38 8.87 4.80
N ASP A 257 29.34 9.56 5.94
CA ASP A 257 30.54 10.20 6.54
C ASP A 257 31.56 9.16 7.02
N ALA A 258 31.10 8.04 7.59
CA ALA A 258 31.96 7.00 8.15
C ALA A 258 32.56 6.07 7.09
N ASN A 259 31.79 5.68 6.05
CA ASN A 259 32.17 4.60 5.14
C ASN A 259 31.91 4.93 3.65
N GLY A 260 31.59 6.18 3.33
CA GLY A 260 31.21 6.61 2.00
C GLY A 260 29.79 6.19 1.60
N TRP A 261 29.21 6.86 0.63
CA TRP A 261 27.81 6.69 0.21
C TRP A 261 27.48 5.29 -0.35
N ARG A 262 28.46 4.58 -0.93
CA ARG A 262 28.28 3.21 -1.42
C ARG A 262 27.93 2.22 -0.30
N SER A 263 28.35 2.49 0.92
CA SER A 263 28.04 1.67 2.09
C SER A 263 26.53 1.61 2.39
N ILE A 264 25.76 2.65 1.99
CA ILE A 264 24.30 2.66 2.09
C ILE A 264 23.72 1.48 1.29
N PHE A 265 24.13 1.33 0.04
CA PHE A 265 23.64 0.25 -0.83
C PHE A 265 24.13 -1.13 -0.40
N LEU A 266 25.35 -1.23 0.14
CA LEU A 266 25.84 -2.48 0.74
C LEU A 266 24.95 -2.89 1.93
N THR A 267 24.64 -1.97 2.83
CA THR A 267 23.75 -2.23 3.97
C THR A 267 22.36 -2.64 3.49
N MET A 268 21.81 -1.97 2.46
CA MET A 268 20.52 -2.33 1.87
C MET A 268 20.57 -3.71 1.22
N THR A 269 21.67 -4.08 0.58
CA THR A 269 21.88 -5.42 0.03
C THR A 269 21.83 -6.49 1.14
N ILE A 270 22.55 -6.27 2.23
CA ILE A 270 22.55 -7.19 3.39
C ILE A 270 21.14 -7.32 3.99
N ILE A 271 20.47 -6.18 4.23
CA ILE A 271 19.10 -6.15 4.76
C ILE A 271 18.12 -6.83 3.76
N GLY A 272 18.33 -6.62 2.45
CA GLY A 272 17.57 -7.27 1.39
C GLY A 272 17.70 -8.79 1.43
N VAL A 273 18.93 -9.31 1.56
CA VAL A 273 19.18 -10.76 1.72
C VAL A 273 18.52 -11.31 2.98
N ILE A 274 18.67 -10.64 4.12
CA ILE A 274 18.02 -11.03 5.38
C ILE A 274 16.48 -11.05 5.20
N SER A 275 15.92 -10.03 4.58
CA SER A 275 14.48 -9.93 4.30
C SER A 275 13.99 -11.03 3.36
N LEU A 276 14.80 -11.34 2.32
CA LEU A 276 14.50 -12.43 1.39
C LEU A 276 14.49 -13.80 2.11
N LEU A 277 15.52 -14.07 2.91
CA LEU A 277 15.59 -15.30 3.72
C LEU A 277 14.43 -15.37 4.73
N ALA A 278 14.13 -14.28 5.43
CA ALA A 278 13.00 -14.22 6.35
C ALA A 278 11.66 -14.49 5.62
N ALA A 279 11.46 -13.94 4.42
CA ALA A 279 10.27 -14.22 3.60
C ALA A 279 10.23 -15.69 3.12
N MET A 280 11.38 -16.28 2.77
CA MET A 280 11.46 -17.67 2.32
C MET A 280 11.13 -18.69 3.43
N PHE A 281 11.54 -18.41 4.66
CA PHE A 281 11.42 -19.37 5.75
C PHE A 281 10.34 -19.03 6.78
N GLY A 282 9.87 -17.77 6.86
CA GLY A 282 8.95 -17.34 7.90
C GLY A 282 7.60 -16.82 7.40
N LEU A 283 7.44 -16.53 6.10
CA LEU A 283 6.21 -15.95 5.57
C LEU A 283 5.22 -17.03 5.12
N HIS A 284 4.01 -16.98 5.67
CA HIS A 284 2.89 -17.82 5.27
C HIS A 284 1.98 -17.10 4.26
N ASN A 285 1.15 -17.86 3.55
CA ASN A 285 0.18 -17.31 2.61
C ASN A 285 -1.13 -16.95 3.32
N PHE A 286 -1.71 -15.82 2.92
CA PHE A 286 -2.99 -15.32 3.40
C PHE A 286 -3.86 -14.90 2.23
N GLY A 287 -5.16 -15.15 2.34
CA GLY A 287 -6.13 -14.80 1.32
C GLY A 287 -6.12 -15.75 0.11
N SER A 288 -7.20 -15.73 -0.65
CA SER A 288 -7.35 -16.50 -1.89
C SER A 288 -6.70 -15.74 -3.05
N HIS A 289 -6.03 -16.45 -3.94
CA HIS A 289 -5.53 -15.93 -5.22
C HIS A 289 -6.08 -16.81 -6.37
N ASP A 290 -6.21 -16.22 -7.55
CA ASP A 290 -6.68 -16.89 -8.74
C ASP A 290 -5.52 -17.02 -9.75
N PRO A 291 -4.93 -18.23 -9.89
CA PRO A 291 -3.84 -18.46 -10.84
C PRO A 291 -4.24 -18.26 -12.31
N SER A 292 -5.54 -18.25 -12.64
CA SER A 292 -6.04 -18.04 -13.99
C SER A 292 -6.13 -16.56 -14.37
N ALA A 293 -6.05 -15.64 -13.41
CA ALA A 293 -6.13 -14.20 -13.65
C ALA A 293 -5.07 -13.74 -14.65
N ARG A 294 -5.51 -13.07 -15.73
CA ARG A 294 -4.63 -12.53 -16.77
C ARG A 294 -4.42 -11.04 -16.57
N ALA A 295 -3.21 -10.56 -16.87
CA ALA A 295 -2.92 -9.13 -16.83
C ALA A 295 -3.48 -8.44 -18.07
N ASP A 296 -4.19 -7.34 -17.90
CA ASP A 296 -4.44 -6.39 -18.97
C ASP A 296 -3.19 -5.52 -19.17
N PHE A 297 -2.23 -6.01 -19.96
CA PHE A 297 -0.97 -5.32 -20.24
C PHE A 297 -1.17 -3.90 -20.76
N PHE A 298 -2.25 -3.65 -21.52
CA PHE A 298 -2.54 -2.32 -22.02
C PHE A 298 -2.92 -1.35 -20.89
N SER A 299 -3.73 -1.80 -19.92
CA SER A 299 -4.02 -1.01 -18.73
C SER A 299 -2.78 -0.80 -17.87
N VAL A 300 -1.86 -1.78 -17.80
CA VAL A 300 -0.57 -1.60 -17.12
C VAL A 300 0.27 -0.53 -17.83
N CYS A 301 0.40 -0.57 -19.16
CA CYS A 301 1.12 0.46 -19.91
C CYS A 301 0.50 1.85 -19.73
N LEU A 302 -0.83 1.96 -19.77
CA LEU A 302 -1.53 3.22 -19.51
C LEU A 302 -1.30 3.73 -18.08
N SER A 303 -1.22 2.84 -17.09
CA SER A 303 -0.89 3.18 -15.71
C SER A 303 0.53 3.75 -15.61
N VAL A 304 1.51 3.08 -16.24
CA VAL A 304 2.90 3.53 -16.27
C VAL A 304 3.03 4.91 -16.94
N ILE A 305 2.45 5.07 -18.13
CA ILE A 305 2.49 6.33 -18.88
C ILE A 305 1.71 7.42 -18.14
N GLY A 306 0.54 7.09 -17.60
CA GLY A 306 -0.32 8.03 -16.93
C GLY A 306 0.27 8.56 -15.61
N PHE A 307 0.48 7.66 -14.66
CA PHE A 307 1.02 8.05 -13.34
C PHE A 307 2.49 8.43 -13.45
N GLY A 308 3.30 7.67 -14.23
CA GLY A 308 4.70 7.97 -14.46
C GLY A 308 4.88 9.32 -15.16
N GLY A 309 4.15 9.60 -16.23
CA GLY A 309 4.22 10.88 -16.95
C GLY A 309 3.81 12.08 -16.09
N LEU A 310 2.75 11.94 -15.28
CA LEU A 310 2.34 12.99 -14.36
C LEU A 310 3.41 13.26 -13.29
N MET A 311 3.90 12.21 -12.62
CA MET A 311 4.93 12.36 -11.58
C MET A 311 6.26 12.88 -12.16
N PHE A 312 6.65 12.40 -13.35
CA PHE A 312 7.83 12.89 -14.07
C PHE A 312 7.74 14.39 -14.37
N GLY A 313 6.58 14.86 -14.85
CA GLY A 313 6.36 16.26 -15.10
C GLY A 313 6.44 17.10 -13.82
N PHE A 314 5.84 16.65 -12.72
CA PHE A 314 5.97 17.34 -11.44
C PHE A 314 7.39 17.36 -10.89
N THR A 315 8.16 16.28 -11.03
CA THR A 315 9.58 16.27 -10.67
C THR A 315 10.38 17.27 -11.50
N ASN A 316 10.10 17.35 -12.81
CA ASN A 316 10.76 18.32 -13.68
C ASN A 316 10.41 19.78 -13.33
N SER A 317 9.25 20.04 -12.73
CA SER A 317 8.87 21.40 -12.34
C SER A 317 9.78 22.01 -11.28
N GLU A 318 10.31 21.18 -10.40
CA GLU A 318 11.28 21.60 -9.37
C GLU A 318 12.62 22.04 -9.98
N THR A 319 12.94 21.49 -11.16
CA THR A 319 14.23 21.68 -11.82
C THR A 319 14.21 22.72 -12.95
N TYR A 320 13.20 22.61 -13.82
CA TYR A 320 13.11 23.41 -15.06
C TYR A 320 12.02 24.49 -15.00
N GLY A 321 11.24 24.53 -13.92
CA GLY A 321 10.09 25.40 -13.78
C GLY A 321 8.88 24.94 -14.62
N PHE A 322 7.72 25.55 -14.37
CA PHE A 322 6.45 25.15 -15.03
C PHE A 322 6.34 25.60 -16.49
N ALA A 323 7.06 26.64 -16.90
CA ALA A 323 7.01 27.13 -18.26
C ALA A 323 7.74 26.22 -19.27
N ALA A 324 8.61 25.34 -18.80
CA ALA A 324 9.41 24.48 -19.67
C ALA A 324 8.59 23.37 -20.33
N PRO A 325 8.74 23.12 -21.66
CA PRO A 325 8.06 22.01 -22.34
C PRO A 325 8.35 20.63 -21.74
N VAL A 326 9.54 20.46 -21.17
CA VAL A 326 9.98 19.22 -20.48
C VAL A 326 9.15 18.96 -19.21
N THR A 327 8.51 19.97 -18.64
CA THR A 327 7.64 19.88 -17.47
C THR A 327 6.19 19.58 -17.88
N TRP A 328 5.57 20.47 -18.64
CA TRP A 328 4.15 20.33 -18.95
C TRP A 328 3.86 19.27 -20.01
N GLY A 329 4.79 18.97 -20.91
CA GLY A 329 4.61 17.92 -21.93
C GLY A 329 4.31 16.55 -21.30
N PRO A 330 5.18 15.99 -20.44
CA PRO A 330 4.90 14.76 -19.72
C PRO A 330 3.66 14.82 -18.82
N MET A 331 3.36 15.99 -18.21
CA MET A 331 2.14 16.16 -17.40
C MET A 331 0.87 15.99 -18.23
N VAL A 332 0.81 16.58 -19.43
CA VAL A 332 -0.34 16.46 -20.35
C VAL A 332 -0.46 15.01 -20.83
N VAL A 333 0.63 14.39 -21.26
CA VAL A 333 0.66 12.97 -21.66
C VAL A 333 0.20 12.09 -20.50
N GLY A 334 0.70 12.35 -19.29
CA GLY A 334 0.32 11.65 -18.08
C GLY A 334 -1.16 11.80 -17.76
N LEU A 335 -1.68 13.01 -17.82
CA LEU A 335 -3.11 13.29 -17.58
C LEU A 335 -4.01 12.58 -18.59
N VAL A 336 -3.68 12.64 -19.87
CA VAL A 336 -4.40 11.92 -20.93
C VAL A 336 -4.33 10.40 -20.69
N GLY A 337 -3.16 9.89 -20.32
CA GLY A 337 -2.96 8.48 -19.96
C GLY A 337 -3.82 8.06 -18.77
N ILE A 338 -3.89 8.87 -17.71
CA ILE A 338 -4.75 8.61 -16.54
C ILE A 338 -6.22 8.63 -16.92
N VAL A 339 -6.67 9.63 -17.68
CA VAL A 339 -8.08 9.72 -18.12
C VAL A 339 -8.44 8.47 -18.95
N TRP A 340 -7.58 8.07 -19.86
CA TRP A 340 -7.80 6.87 -20.67
C TRP A 340 -7.77 5.60 -19.81
N PHE A 341 -6.84 5.48 -18.88
CA PHE A 341 -6.77 4.39 -17.91
C PHE A 341 -8.07 4.27 -17.09
N VAL A 342 -8.57 5.39 -16.55
CA VAL A 342 -9.82 5.42 -15.77
C VAL A 342 -11.01 4.99 -16.63
N LEU A 343 -11.18 5.60 -17.82
CA LEU A 343 -12.28 5.26 -18.72
C LEU A 343 -12.25 3.79 -19.16
N ARG A 344 -11.06 3.25 -19.44
CA ARG A 344 -10.89 1.84 -19.79
C ARG A 344 -11.27 0.92 -18.64
N ASN A 345 -10.77 1.19 -17.42
CA ASN A 345 -11.10 0.37 -16.25
C ASN A 345 -12.59 0.42 -15.89
N LEU A 346 -13.24 1.57 -16.01
CA LEU A 346 -14.69 1.69 -15.81
C LEU A 346 -15.48 0.87 -16.85
N ARG A 347 -15.08 0.93 -18.13
CA ARG A 347 -15.71 0.13 -19.20
C ARG A 347 -15.47 -1.38 -18.99
N ALA A 348 -14.24 -1.78 -18.64
CA ALA A 348 -13.90 -3.17 -18.36
C ALA A 348 -14.69 -3.71 -17.15
N GLY A 349 -14.79 -2.93 -16.06
CA GLY A 349 -15.58 -3.28 -14.88
C GLY A 349 -17.07 -3.44 -15.20
N LYS A 350 -17.65 -2.54 -16.02
CA LYS A 350 -19.04 -2.64 -16.45
C LYS A 350 -19.28 -3.92 -17.26
N ARG A 351 -18.44 -4.21 -18.27
CA ARG A 351 -18.53 -5.43 -19.09
C ARG A 351 -18.41 -6.71 -18.27
N TYR A 352 -17.46 -6.74 -17.33
CA TYR A 352 -17.25 -7.89 -16.45
C TYR A 352 -18.52 -8.20 -15.63
N ARG A 353 -19.15 -7.19 -15.04
CA ARG A 353 -20.38 -7.38 -14.24
C ARG A 353 -21.60 -7.75 -15.09
N GLU A 354 -21.72 -7.18 -16.29
CA GLU A 354 -22.80 -7.54 -17.21
C GLU A 354 -22.68 -9.02 -17.63
N ALA A 355 -21.46 -9.51 -17.84
CA ALA A 355 -21.21 -10.92 -18.15
C ALA A 355 -21.49 -11.83 -16.94
N VAL A 356 -21.07 -11.43 -15.74
CA VAL A 356 -21.40 -12.16 -14.49
C VAL A 356 -22.92 -12.20 -14.26
N ALA A 357 -23.62 -11.07 -14.49
CA ALA A 357 -25.08 -11.00 -14.30
C ALA A 357 -25.87 -11.83 -15.33
N LYS A 358 -25.28 -12.10 -16.52
CA LYS A 358 -25.85 -12.93 -17.58
C LYS A 358 -25.44 -14.41 -17.49
N ASP A 359 -24.62 -14.76 -16.50
CA ASP A 359 -24.07 -16.12 -16.30
C ASP A 359 -23.35 -16.65 -17.55
N GLU A 360 -22.62 -15.75 -18.23
CA GLU A 360 -21.88 -16.10 -19.44
C GLU A 360 -20.74 -17.09 -19.10
N SER A 361 -20.62 -18.17 -19.85
CA SER A 361 -19.61 -19.23 -19.66
C SER A 361 -18.17 -18.74 -19.83
N ALA A 362 -17.95 -17.64 -20.54
CA ALA A 362 -16.65 -17.01 -20.75
C ALA A 362 -16.65 -15.59 -20.17
N LEU A 363 -16.22 -15.43 -18.92
CA LEU A 363 -16.12 -14.12 -18.29
C LEU A 363 -14.99 -13.28 -18.92
N PRO A 364 -15.26 -12.02 -19.30
CA PRO A 364 -14.22 -11.10 -19.75
C PRO A 364 -13.21 -10.82 -18.62
N GLN A 365 -12.03 -10.33 -18.99
CA GLN A 365 -11.00 -10.02 -18.00
C GLN A 365 -11.50 -8.96 -17.00
N PRO A 366 -11.31 -9.19 -15.69
CA PRO A 366 -11.64 -8.19 -14.68
C PRO A 366 -10.74 -6.95 -14.83
N PRO A 367 -11.22 -5.75 -14.48
CA PRO A 367 -10.42 -4.54 -14.59
C PRO A 367 -9.15 -4.64 -13.73
N LEU A 368 -8.06 -3.98 -14.17
CA LEU A 368 -6.81 -3.93 -13.42
C LEU A 368 -7.03 -3.29 -12.05
N LEU A 369 -7.74 -2.18 -12.03
CA LEU A 369 -8.13 -1.45 -10.83
C LEU A 369 -9.66 -1.32 -10.84
N ASP A 370 -10.33 -1.94 -9.89
CA ASP A 370 -11.77 -1.79 -9.77
C ASP A 370 -12.12 -0.43 -9.14
N LEU A 371 -12.41 0.53 -10.02
CA LEU A 371 -12.78 1.89 -9.63
C LEU A 371 -14.23 1.99 -9.13
N GLU A 372 -14.99 0.90 -9.19
CA GLU A 372 -16.37 0.92 -8.71
C GLU A 372 -16.47 1.05 -7.20
N VAL A 373 -15.41 0.66 -6.47
CA VAL A 373 -15.29 0.93 -5.03
C VAL A 373 -15.50 2.41 -4.70
N LEU A 374 -15.23 3.33 -5.66
CA LEU A 374 -15.51 4.76 -5.52
C LEU A 374 -16.99 5.11 -5.52
N LYS A 375 -17.89 4.22 -5.92
CA LYS A 375 -19.34 4.42 -5.76
C LYS A 375 -19.77 4.35 -4.29
N ASN A 376 -19.01 3.65 -3.46
CA ASN A 376 -19.22 3.67 -2.03
C ASN A 376 -18.82 5.04 -1.46
N ARG A 377 -19.83 5.85 -1.11
CA ARG A 377 -19.63 7.23 -0.64
C ARG A 377 -18.70 7.30 0.58
N SER A 378 -18.82 6.37 1.50
CA SER A 378 -17.97 6.33 2.70
C SER A 378 -16.51 6.05 2.35
N PHE A 379 -16.27 5.08 1.47
CA PHE A 379 -14.93 4.78 0.96
C PHE A 379 -14.33 5.99 0.25
N THR A 380 -15.09 6.64 -0.63
CA THR A 380 -14.64 7.81 -1.41
C THR A 380 -14.28 8.99 -0.50
N VAL A 381 -15.12 9.30 0.50
CA VAL A 381 -14.82 10.35 1.48
C VAL A 381 -13.52 10.05 2.23
N GLY A 382 -13.33 8.81 2.68
CA GLY A 382 -12.10 8.41 3.37
C GLY A 382 -10.87 8.50 2.49
N THR A 383 -10.97 8.04 1.24
CA THR A 383 -9.89 8.11 0.24
C THR A 383 -9.50 9.55 -0.09
N ILE A 384 -10.48 10.44 -0.34
CA ILE A 384 -10.20 11.87 -0.61
C ILE A 384 -9.58 12.53 0.63
N THR A 385 -10.10 12.27 1.83
CA THR A 385 -9.53 12.82 3.08
C THR A 385 -8.09 12.37 3.28
N ALA A 386 -7.78 11.08 3.07
CA ALA A 386 -6.42 10.55 3.16
C ALA A 386 -5.49 11.15 2.11
N SER A 387 -5.99 11.38 0.89
CA SER A 387 -5.23 12.01 -0.20
C SER A 387 -4.91 13.47 0.09
N LEU A 388 -5.87 14.25 0.57
CA LEU A 388 -5.65 15.65 1.00
C LEU A 388 -4.67 15.74 2.18
N ALA A 389 -4.72 14.78 3.11
CA ALA A 389 -3.75 14.71 4.20
C ALA A 389 -2.32 14.49 3.69
N PHE A 390 -2.14 13.63 2.68
CA PHE A 390 -0.84 13.40 2.03
C PHE A 390 -0.39 14.60 1.20
N PHE A 391 -1.29 15.29 0.52
CA PHE A 391 -1.01 16.55 -0.18
C PHE A 391 -0.44 17.60 0.80
N ALA A 392 -1.12 17.82 1.92
CA ALA A 392 -0.66 18.75 2.95
C ALA A 392 0.64 18.28 3.64
N PHE A 393 0.85 16.97 3.76
CA PHE A 393 2.06 16.39 4.39
C PHE A 393 3.31 16.61 3.53
N SER A 394 3.24 16.31 2.23
CA SER A 394 4.40 16.36 1.33
C SER A 394 4.99 17.77 1.20
N SER A 395 4.15 18.80 1.19
CA SER A 395 4.58 20.18 1.05
C SER A 395 5.43 20.69 2.22
N ILE A 396 5.15 20.24 3.43
CA ILE A 396 5.93 20.64 4.62
C ILE A 396 7.36 20.10 4.58
N LEU A 397 7.54 18.92 3.99
CA LEU A 397 8.88 18.32 3.85
C LEU A 397 9.82 19.18 2.98
N VAL A 398 9.28 20.05 2.14
CA VAL A 398 10.04 20.96 1.28
C VAL A 398 10.07 22.38 1.87
N ILE A 399 8.91 22.93 2.25
CA ILE A 399 8.78 24.33 2.67
C ILE A 399 9.48 24.61 4.01
N MET A 400 9.41 23.70 4.99
CA MET A 400 10.02 23.95 6.30
C MET A 400 11.57 23.89 6.29
N PRO A 401 12.22 22.91 5.66
CA PRO A 401 13.66 22.97 5.47
C PRO A 401 14.13 24.23 4.74
N LEU A 402 13.40 24.71 3.73
CA LEU A 402 13.69 25.98 3.05
C LEU A 402 13.68 27.16 4.03
N TYR A 403 12.60 27.32 4.81
CA TYR A 403 12.53 28.35 5.84
C TYR A 403 13.71 28.27 6.84
N ILE A 404 13.97 27.07 7.38
CA ILE A 404 14.98 26.91 8.44
C ILE A 404 16.39 27.11 7.90
N GLN A 405 16.71 26.59 6.73
CA GLN A 405 18.08 26.60 6.17
C GLN A 405 18.35 27.87 5.37
N THR A 406 17.45 28.25 4.45
CA THR A 406 17.69 29.35 3.51
C THR A 406 17.35 30.71 4.14
N ASP A 407 16.17 30.85 4.76
CA ASP A 407 15.73 32.14 5.29
C ASP A 407 16.30 32.44 6.67
N ARG A 408 16.49 31.40 7.50
CA ARG A 408 16.99 31.54 8.88
C ARG A 408 18.46 31.17 9.05
N GLY A 409 19.12 30.62 8.03
CA GLY A 409 20.56 30.32 8.01
C GLY A 409 21.01 29.18 8.94
N TYR A 410 20.11 28.32 9.41
CA TYR A 410 20.47 27.17 10.24
C TYR A 410 21.04 26.02 9.38
N SER A 411 21.87 25.18 10.00
CA SER A 411 22.42 24.00 9.32
C SER A 411 21.34 22.95 9.01
N ALA A 412 21.62 22.08 8.05
CA ALA A 412 20.77 20.95 7.70
C ALA A 412 20.53 20.02 8.90
N THR A 413 21.56 19.80 9.73
CA THR A 413 21.47 19.02 10.97
C THR A 413 20.47 19.64 11.96
N MET A 414 20.55 20.98 12.13
CA MET A 414 19.62 21.69 13.01
C MET A 414 18.18 21.65 12.46
N SER A 415 18.01 21.77 11.15
CA SER A 415 16.71 21.58 10.49
C SER A 415 16.10 20.20 10.79
N GLY A 416 16.90 19.14 10.69
CA GLY A 416 16.49 17.79 11.05
C GLY A 416 16.11 17.66 12.52
N LEU A 417 16.88 18.25 13.43
CA LEU A 417 16.62 18.24 14.87
C LEU A 417 15.31 18.96 15.24
N ILE A 418 15.02 20.08 14.59
CA ILE A 418 13.77 20.84 14.76
C ILE A 418 12.56 20.02 14.31
N MET A 419 12.71 19.21 13.25
CA MET A 419 11.63 18.37 12.72
C MET A 419 11.43 17.04 13.47
N LEU A 420 12.44 16.58 14.20
CA LEU A 420 12.47 15.29 14.90
C LEU A 420 11.34 15.08 15.91
N PRO A 421 11.00 16.06 16.82
CA PRO A 421 9.90 15.89 17.76
C PRO A 421 8.57 15.59 17.06
N GLY A 422 8.34 16.20 15.88
CA GLY A 422 7.17 15.90 15.06
C GLY A 422 7.12 14.44 14.63
N ALA A 423 8.21 13.87 14.15
CA ALA A 423 8.29 12.47 13.74
C ALA A 423 8.00 11.52 14.92
N ILE A 424 8.55 11.82 16.11
CA ILE A 424 8.24 11.07 17.34
C ILE A 424 6.75 11.19 17.69
N GLY A 425 6.20 12.40 17.62
CA GLY A 425 4.77 12.64 17.86
C GLY A 425 3.88 11.83 16.90
N GLN A 426 4.23 11.75 15.64
CA GLN A 426 3.51 10.92 14.65
C GLN A 426 3.59 9.43 14.98
N CYS A 427 4.77 8.94 15.33
CA CYS A 427 5.00 7.56 15.70
C CYS A 427 4.09 7.12 16.85
N VAL A 428 4.09 7.88 17.96
CA VAL A 428 3.28 7.62 19.14
C VAL A 428 1.79 7.77 18.84
N SER A 429 1.40 8.83 18.15
CA SER A 429 0.00 9.13 17.87
C SER A 429 -0.66 8.13 16.90
N GLN A 430 0.06 7.54 15.96
CA GLN A 430 -0.49 6.47 15.10
C GLN A 430 -0.88 5.23 15.90
N PHE A 431 -0.07 4.83 16.87
CA PHE A 431 -0.39 3.70 17.73
C PHE A 431 -1.64 3.96 18.60
N PHE A 432 -1.69 5.11 19.27
CA PHE A 432 -2.85 5.48 20.07
C PHE A 432 -4.09 5.76 19.21
N GLY A 433 -3.93 6.36 18.03
CA GLY A 433 -5.00 6.63 17.09
C GLY A 433 -5.70 5.36 16.60
N GLY A 434 -4.95 4.29 16.30
CA GLY A 434 -5.51 2.99 15.96
C GLY A 434 -6.33 2.37 17.09
N ARG A 435 -5.80 2.40 18.33
CA ARG A 435 -6.54 1.94 19.52
C ARG A 435 -7.77 2.79 19.83
N ALA A 436 -7.64 4.10 19.73
CA ALA A 436 -8.74 5.01 19.93
C ALA A 436 -9.87 4.77 18.93
N MET A 437 -9.54 4.49 17.67
CA MET A 437 -10.50 4.13 16.63
C MET A 437 -11.29 2.87 17.00
N ASP A 438 -10.62 1.81 17.47
CA ASP A 438 -11.28 0.55 17.86
C ASP A 438 -12.20 0.73 19.07
N ARG A 439 -11.91 1.72 19.95
CA ARG A 439 -12.69 2.00 21.17
C ARG A 439 -13.81 3.01 20.97
N PHE A 440 -13.51 4.12 20.30
CA PHE A 440 -14.39 5.30 20.19
C PHE A 440 -15.03 5.43 18.80
N GLY A 441 -14.59 4.63 17.82
CA GLY A 441 -15.00 4.73 16.42
C GLY A 441 -14.13 5.73 15.62
N ALA A 442 -14.27 5.65 14.28
CA ALA A 442 -13.43 6.43 13.37
C ALA A 442 -13.71 7.93 13.39
N ARG A 443 -15.01 8.33 13.49
CA ARG A 443 -15.42 9.73 13.37
C ARG A 443 -14.79 10.65 14.42
N PRO A 444 -14.93 10.40 15.75
CA PRO A 444 -14.38 11.29 16.76
C PRO A 444 -12.85 11.34 16.71
N VAL A 445 -12.20 10.21 16.41
CA VAL A 445 -10.73 10.12 16.35
C VAL A 445 -10.18 10.87 15.13
N ALA A 446 -10.77 10.67 13.95
CA ALA A 446 -10.36 11.39 12.74
C ALA A 446 -10.70 12.89 12.82
N LEU A 447 -11.80 13.27 13.49
CA LEU A 447 -12.16 14.67 13.72
C LEU A 447 -11.12 15.35 14.64
N PHE A 448 -10.79 14.71 15.75
CA PHE A 448 -9.71 15.19 16.64
C PHE A 448 -8.40 15.35 15.86
N GLY A 449 -8.00 14.31 15.10
CA GLY A 449 -6.79 14.32 14.28
C GLY A 449 -6.77 15.47 13.27
N SER A 450 -7.88 15.68 12.54
CA SER A 450 -7.97 16.74 11.52
C SER A 450 -7.97 18.14 12.12
N ILE A 451 -8.60 18.36 13.28
CA ILE A 451 -8.55 19.64 14.00
C ILE A 451 -7.13 19.95 14.47
N VAL A 452 -6.48 18.98 15.13
CA VAL A 452 -5.10 19.14 15.63
C VAL A 452 -4.12 19.38 14.47
N LEU A 453 -4.29 18.67 13.34
CA LEU A 453 -3.52 18.89 12.12
C LEU A 453 -3.69 20.32 11.59
N THR A 454 -4.92 20.82 11.55
CA THR A 454 -5.25 22.18 11.10
C THR A 454 -4.63 23.23 12.04
N LEU A 455 -4.76 23.07 13.35
CA LEU A 455 -4.20 23.99 14.33
C LEU A 455 -2.66 24.04 14.26
N GLY A 456 -1.99 22.89 14.12
CA GLY A 456 -0.55 22.83 13.95
C GLY A 456 -0.08 23.49 12.67
N THR A 457 -0.79 23.28 11.55
CA THR A 457 -0.47 23.89 10.26
C THR A 457 -0.72 25.41 10.30
N LEU A 458 -1.81 25.85 10.92
CA LEU A 458 -2.10 27.27 11.12
C LEU A 458 -1.06 27.95 12.01
N GLY A 459 -0.65 27.31 13.10
CA GLY A 459 0.43 27.81 13.97
C GLY A 459 1.75 27.98 13.23
N MET A 460 2.07 27.04 12.31
CA MET A 460 3.24 27.16 11.43
C MET A 460 3.11 28.33 10.44
N SER A 461 1.91 28.73 10.03
CA SER A 461 1.71 29.88 9.13
C SER A 461 1.99 31.23 9.77
N LEU A 462 2.23 31.28 11.07
CA LEU A 462 2.56 32.49 11.83
C LEU A 462 4.06 32.74 11.96
N VAL A 463 4.90 31.95 11.27
CA VAL A 463 6.36 32.13 11.30
C VAL A 463 6.74 33.49 10.71
N ALA A 464 7.73 34.13 11.34
CA ALA A 464 8.31 35.40 10.92
C ALA A 464 9.84 35.33 11.05
N MET A 465 10.56 36.38 10.68
CA MET A 465 12.03 36.41 10.73
C MET A 465 12.58 36.24 12.14
N ASP A 466 11.92 36.82 13.13
CA ASP A 466 12.27 36.85 14.56
C ASP A 466 11.55 35.78 15.40
N THR A 467 10.74 34.92 14.76
CA THR A 467 10.06 33.82 15.45
C THR A 467 11.08 32.89 16.11
N TRP A 468 10.87 32.59 17.39
CA TRP A 468 11.69 31.61 18.10
C TRP A 468 11.65 30.26 17.36
N ILE A 469 12.80 29.73 16.95
CA ILE A 469 12.88 28.60 16.01
C ILE A 469 12.20 27.34 16.54
N TRP A 470 12.19 27.12 17.86
CA TRP A 470 11.49 25.98 18.46
C TRP A 470 9.96 26.08 18.38
N TRP A 471 9.41 27.25 18.02
CA TRP A 471 7.99 27.39 17.68
C TRP A 471 7.62 26.48 16.51
N VAL A 472 8.48 26.40 15.50
CA VAL A 472 8.31 25.49 14.36
C VAL A 472 8.27 24.04 14.83
N SER A 473 9.16 23.66 15.77
CA SER A 473 9.19 22.31 16.34
C SER A 473 7.91 21.97 17.10
N ILE A 474 7.41 22.90 17.92
CA ILE A 474 6.15 22.72 18.66
C ILE A 474 4.96 22.57 17.71
N CYS A 475 4.83 23.46 16.74
CA CYS A 475 3.76 23.40 15.75
C CYS A 475 3.85 22.11 14.90
N GLN A 476 5.05 21.68 14.52
CA GLN A 476 5.29 20.43 13.81
C GLN A 476 4.91 19.22 14.67
N PHE A 477 5.23 19.22 15.96
CA PHE A 477 4.82 18.16 16.89
C PHE A 477 3.29 18.05 16.99
N ILE A 478 2.60 19.17 17.20
CA ILE A 478 1.12 19.22 17.25
C ILE A 478 0.53 18.70 15.93
N ARG A 479 1.04 19.21 14.80
CA ARG A 479 0.59 18.82 13.46
C ARG A 479 0.74 17.32 13.21
N GLN A 480 1.87 16.75 13.56
CA GLN A 480 2.17 15.33 13.35
C GLN A 480 1.37 14.41 14.27
N ILE A 481 1.03 14.86 15.49
CA ILE A 481 0.03 14.18 16.33
C ILE A 481 -1.30 14.12 15.58
N GLY A 482 -1.76 15.25 15.03
CA GLY A 482 -2.99 15.30 14.25
C GLY A 482 -2.96 14.33 13.06
N MET A 483 -1.84 14.27 12.35
CA MET A 483 -1.64 13.35 11.22
C MET A 483 -1.77 11.88 11.65
N GLY A 484 -1.20 11.49 12.79
CA GLY A 484 -1.26 10.14 13.32
C GLY A 484 -2.68 9.71 13.72
N PHE A 485 -3.46 10.61 14.35
CA PHE A 485 -4.87 10.36 14.70
C PHE A 485 -5.81 10.45 13.50
N LEU A 486 -5.40 11.03 12.37
CA LEU A 486 -6.23 11.13 11.16
C LEU A 486 -5.96 9.98 10.18
N LEU A 487 -4.71 9.80 9.76
CA LEU A 487 -4.37 9.03 8.56
C LEU A 487 -4.72 7.55 8.68
N MET A 488 -4.26 6.88 9.74
CA MET A 488 -4.51 5.45 9.92
C MET A 488 -5.97 5.15 10.23
N PRO A 489 -6.64 5.87 11.15
CA PRO A 489 -8.08 5.67 11.38
C PRO A 489 -8.93 5.88 10.14
N ILE A 490 -8.72 6.95 9.36
CA ILE A 490 -9.57 7.24 8.19
C ILE A 490 -9.35 6.21 7.07
N THR A 491 -8.10 5.78 6.83
CA THR A 491 -7.78 4.76 5.84
C THR A 491 -8.38 3.41 6.23
N THR A 492 -8.25 3.01 7.50
CA THR A 492 -8.82 1.77 8.01
C THR A 492 -10.34 1.79 7.94
N TRP A 493 -10.97 2.90 8.32
CA TRP A 493 -12.41 3.06 8.24
C TRP A 493 -12.92 2.98 6.81
N SER A 494 -12.26 3.65 5.86
CA SER A 494 -12.68 3.63 4.45
C SER A 494 -12.66 2.22 3.88
N LEU A 495 -11.62 1.43 4.16
CA LEU A 495 -11.52 0.04 3.72
C LEU A 495 -12.49 -0.90 4.45
N ASN A 496 -12.83 -0.61 5.70
CA ASN A 496 -13.85 -1.36 6.44
C ASN A 496 -15.28 -1.17 5.88
N CYS A 497 -15.51 -0.09 5.12
CA CYS A 497 -16.80 0.16 4.46
C CYS A 497 -16.99 -0.67 3.18
N LEU A 498 -15.97 -1.40 2.72
CA LEU A 498 -16.01 -2.27 1.55
C LEU A 498 -16.41 -3.70 1.92
N ASN A 499 -17.07 -4.39 0.97
CA ASN A 499 -17.60 -5.73 1.17
C ASN A 499 -16.68 -6.77 0.51
N GLY A 500 -16.12 -7.66 1.33
CA GLY A 500 -15.32 -8.78 0.85
C GLY A 500 -13.85 -8.47 0.53
N PRO A 501 -13.01 -9.52 0.40
CA PRO A 501 -11.56 -9.40 0.25
C PRO A 501 -11.14 -8.74 -1.08
N SER A 502 -11.88 -8.99 -2.17
CA SER A 502 -11.56 -8.43 -3.49
C SER A 502 -11.76 -6.91 -3.55
N GLU A 503 -12.87 -6.39 -2.97
CA GLU A 503 -13.12 -4.96 -2.88
C GLU A 503 -12.10 -4.27 -1.96
N VAL A 504 -11.72 -4.89 -0.84
CA VAL A 504 -10.69 -4.36 0.06
C VAL A 504 -9.33 -4.28 -0.64
N SER A 505 -8.96 -5.29 -1.42
CA SER A 505 -7.72 -5.28 -2.23
C SER A 505 -7.74 -4.16 -3.26
N ALA A 506 -8.84 -4.03 -4.02
CA ALA A 506 -9.03 -2.95 -4.99
C ALA A 506 -9.02 -1.58 -4.29
N GLY A 507 -9.76 -1.43 -3.20
CA GLY A 507 -9.83 -0.21 -2.41
C GLY A 507 -8.47 0.20 -1.82
N SER A 508 -7.69 -0.74 -1.31
CA SER A 508 -6.32 -0.49 -0.85
C SER A 508 -5.46 0.09 -1.98
N SER A 509 -5.49 -0.53 -3.16
CA SER A 509 -4.74 -0.05 -4.33
C SER A 509 -5.21 1.33 -4.80
N VAL A 510 -6.52 1.58 -4.87
CA VAL A 510 -7.10 2.89 -5.22
C VAL A 510 -6.68 3.97 -4.22
N THR A 511 -6.82 3.71 -2.93
CA THR A 511 -6.47 4.69 -1.88
C THR A 511 -4.97 5.01 -1.89
N ASN A 512 -4.12 3.99 -2.02
CA ASN A 512 -2.67 4.21 -2.05
C ASN A 512 -2.22 4.94 -3.31
N THR A 513 -2.80 4.63 -4.48
CA THR A 513 -2.56 5.37 -5.73
C THR A 513 -2.96 6.83 -5.59
N ALA A 514 -4.17 7.10 -5.09
CA ALA A 514 -4.66 8.47 -4.89
C ALA A 514 -3.78 9.27 -3.91
N ARG A 515 -3.32 8.64 -2.83
CA ARG A 515 -2.38 9.25 -1.87
C ARG A 515 -1.03 9.57 -2.49
N GLN A 516 -0.46 8.66 -3.29
CA GLN A 516 0.83 8.90 -3.96
C GLN A 516 0.74 10.06 -4.95
N ILE A 517 -0.32 10.12 -5.75
CA ILE A 517 -0.56 11.24 -6.66
C ILE A 517 -0.70 12.54 -5.87
N ALA A 518 -1.51 12.56 -4.81
CA ALA A 518 -1.73 13.73 -3.99
C ALA A 518 -0.42 14.21 -3.33
N GLY A 519 0.43 13.28 -2.85
CA GLY A 519 1.74 13.59 -2.30
C GLY A 519 2.70 14.17 -3.35
N ALA A 520 2.73 13.58 -4.55
CA ALA A 520 3.59 14.04 -5.63
C ALA A 520 3.19 15.43 -6.17
N VAL A 521 1.90 15.75 -6.14
CA VAL A 521 1.36 17.05 -6.60
C VAL A 521 1.44 18.11 -5.50
N GLY A 522 1.33 17.71 -4.24
CA GLY A 522 1.18 18.62 -3.10
C GLY A 522 2.38 19.56 -2.90
N ALA A 523 3.60 19.01 -2.92
CA ALA A 523 4.80 19.79 -2.71
C ALA A 523 5.01 20.83 -3.83
N PRO A 524 5.06 20.46 -5.13
CA PRO A 524 5.24 21.43 -6.20
C PRO A 524 4.15 22.52 -6.24
N VAL A 525 2.88 22.15 -6.06
CA VAL A 525 1.78 23.13 -6.10
C VAL A 525 1.93 24.17 -4.99
N LEU A 526 2.24 23.76 -3.76
CA LEU A 526 2.39 24.72 -2.67
C LEU A 526 3.70 25.52 -2.75
N VAL A 527 4.76 24.96 -3.33
CA VAL A 527 6.00 25.70 -3.62
C VAL A 527 5.75 26.79 -4.68
N ILE A 528 5.01 26.49 -5.76
CA ILE A 528 4.66 27.50 -6.77
C ILE A 528 3.84 28.62 -6.15
N LEU A 529 2.84 28.27 -5.35
CA LEU A 529 2.05 29.27 -4.65
C LEU A 529 2.93 30.14 -3.74
N MET A 530 3.86 29.50 -3.02
CA MET A 530 4.86 30.19 -2.19
C MET A 530 5.67 31.19 -3.03
N GLU A 531 6.25 30.74 -4.13
CA GLU A 531 7.06 31.59 -5.03
C GLU A 531 6.24 32.72 -5.66
N THR A 532 4.99 32.43 -6.05
CA THR A 532 4.09 33.44 -6.64
C THR A 532 3.78 34.53 -5.63
N PHE A 533 3.43 34.20 -4.39
CA PHE A 533 3.18 35.19 -3.34
C PHE A 533 4.45 35.93 -2.93
N ALA A 534 5.60 35.25 -2.92
CA ALA A 534 6.90 35.89 -2.68
C ALA A 534 7.24 36.91 -3.78
N ALA A 535 7.03 36.56 -5.05
CA ALA A 535 7.26 37.46 -6.18
C ALA A 535 6.35 38.69 -6.14
N LEU A 536 5.06 38.51 -5.82
CA LEU A 536 4.10 39.62 -5.67
C LEU A 536 4.54 40.59 -4.53
N HIS A 537 4.98 40.06 -3.40
CA HIS A 537 5.40 40.87 -2.26
C HIS A 537 6.72 41.60 -2.54
N LYS A 538 7.64 40.96 -3.28
CA LYS A 538 8.89 41.56 -3.73
C LYS A 538 8.67 42.74 -4.70
N GLN A 539 7.68 42.64 -5.58
CA GLN A 539 7.28 43.76 -6.46
C GLN A 539 6.76 44.96 -5.67
N GLY A 540 6.22 44.75 -4.46
CA GLY A 540 5.84 45.80 -3.53
C GLY A 540 7.00 46.46 -2.77
N GLY A 541 8.28 46.14 -3.10
CA GLY A 541 9.48 46.75 -2.49
C GLY A 541 10.01 46.04 -1.25
N ALA A 542 9.50 44.84 -0.92
CA ALA A 542 9.98 44.06 0.23
C ALA A 542 11.39 43.47 -0.05
N SER A 543 12.17 43.25 1.01
CA SER A 543 13.44 42.53 0.92
C SER A 543 13.22 41.07 0.46
N ALA A 544 14.24 40.46 -0.15
CA ALA A 544 14.13 39.09 -0.66
C ALA A 544 13.71 38.07 0.43
N VAL A 545 14.25 38.21 1.64
CA VAL A 545 13.94 37.33 2.79
C VAL A 545 12.52 37.57 3.29
N ALA A 546 12.09 38.85 3.41
CA ALA A 546 10.71 39.16 3.81
C ALA A 546 9.70 38.64 2.78
N ALA A 547 10.00 38.74 1.49
CA ALA A 547 9.17 38.20 0.42
C ALA A 547 9.08 36.67 0.47
N SER A 548 10.19 35.97 0.71
CA SER A 548 10.23 34.52 0.91
C SER A 548 9.35 34.08 2.06
N ILE A 549 9.51 34.68 3.24
CA ILE A 549 8.71 34.37 4.44
C ILE A 549 7.23 34.65 4.20
N PHE A 550 6.87 35.73 3.53
CA PHE A 550 5.49 36.03 3.17
C PHE A 550 4.89 34.94 2.25
N GLY A 551 5.66 34.48 1.27
CA GLY A 551 5.28 33.35 0.41
C GLY A 551 5.04 32.07 1.21
N ILE A 552 5.94 31.73 2.15
CA ILE A 552 5.82 30.58 3.04
C ILE A 552 4.57 30.66 3.90
N GLN A 553 4.30 31.82 4.50
CA GLN A 553 3.09 32.06 5.30
C GLN A 553 1.81 31.78 4.50
N TRP A 554 1.71 32.29 3.26
CA TRP A 554 0.54 32.06 2.41
C TRP A 554 0.41 30.62 1.96
N ALA A 555 1.49 29.95 1.57
CA ALA A 555 1.46 28.53 1.24
C ALA A 555 0.95 27.68 2.42
N LEU A 556 1.39 28.00 3.64
CA LEU A 556 0.93 27.33 4.86
C LEU A 556 -0.52 27.67 5.23
N ARG A 557 -0.97 28.91 4.99
CA ARG A 557 -2.39 29.28 5.16
C ARG A 557 -3.29 28.53 4.20
N ILE A 558 -2.88 28.38 2.93
CA ILE A 558 -3.61 27.58 1.94
C ILE A 558 -3.61 26.09 2.36
N SER A 559 -2.50 25.57 2.81
CA SER A 559 -2.44 24.20 3.39
C SER A 559 -3.37 24.04 4.59
N ALA A 560 -3.47 25.05 5.48
CA ALA A 560 -4.39 25.04 6.62
C ALA A 560 -5.87 25.11 6.16
N MET A 561 -6.20 25.83 5.09
CA MET A 561 -7.55 25.82 4.50
C MET A 561 -7.90 24.42 3.94
N ILE A 562 -6.95 23.72 3.30
CA ILE A 562 -7.14 22.34 2.87
C ILE A 562 -7.38 21.43 4.09
N CYS A 563 -6.61 21.62 5.17
CA CYS A 563 -6.83 20.87 6.41
C CYS A 563 -8.21 21.17 7.03
N LEU A 564 -8.69 22.42 6.98
CA LEU A 564 -10.02 22.79 7.41
C LEU A 564 -11.11 22.12 6.55
N ALA A 565 -10.92 22.05 5.23
CA ALA A 565 -11.81 21.30 4.36
C ALA A 565 -11.87 19.80 4.75
N MET A 566 -10.74 19.21 5.15
CA MET A 566 -10.72 17.85 5.70
C MET A 566 -11.53 17.72 7.00
N VAL A 567 -11.47 18.71 7.90
CA VAL A 567 -12.32 18.73 9.12
C VAL A 567 -13.79 18.67 8.74
N LEU A 568 -14.22 19.50 7.77
CA LEU A 568 -15.61 19.50 7.29
C LEU A 568 -15.97 18.17 6.61
N MET A 569 -15.08 17.60 5.80
CA MET A 569 -15.30 16.30 5.17
C MET A 569 -15.44 15.17 6.21
N VAL A 570 -14.61 15.16 7.25
CA VAL A 570 -14.71 14.17 8.34
C VAL A 570 -15.99 14.38 9.13
N PHE A 571 -16.34 15.62 9.45
CA PHE A 571 -17.53 15.95 10.23
C PHE A 571 -18.83 15.53 9.54
N PHE A 572 -18.99 15.80 8.24
CA PHE A 572 -20.21 15.52 7.48
C PHE A 572 -20.18 14.16 6.78
N GLY A 573 -19.01 13.66 6.40
CA GLY A 573 -18.85 12.50 5.54
C GLY A 573 -18.60 11.19 6.29
N VAL A 574 -17.89 11.22 7.43
CA VAL A 574 -17.62 10.01 8.21
C VAL A 574 -18.81 9.69 9.09
N LYS A 575 -19.54 8.62 8.72
CA LYS A 575 -20.74 8.16 9.44
C LYS A 575 -20.54 6.71 9.87
N GLY A 576 -20.90 6.38 11.12
CA GLY A 576 -20.81 5.03 11.67
C GLY A 576 -19.36 4.55 11.88
N ASP A 577 -19.23 3.35 12.43
CA ASP A 577 -17.93 2.75 12.78
C ASP A 577 -17.24 2.01 11.63
N GLY A 578 -17.74 2.10 10.38
CA GLY A 578 -17.28 1.24 9.27
C GLY A 578 -17.63 -0.25 9.47
N ALA A 579 -17.67 -0.70 10.71
CA ALA A 579 -18.16 -2.02 11.16
C ALA A 579 -19.65 -2.04 11.50
N GLY A 580 -20.32 -0.87 11.43
CA GLY A 580 -21.61 -0.62 12.08
C GLY A 580 -22.80 -1.43 11.58
N ARG A 581 -22.80 -1.96 10.36
CA ARG A 581 -23.91 -2.81 9.91
C ARG A 581 -23.92 -4.19 10.56
N THR A 582 -22.75 -4.76 10.83
CA THR A 582 -22.65 -6.08 11.48
C THR A 582 -22.81 -5.99 13.00
N ARG A 583 -22.34 -4.92 13.63
CA ARG A 583 -22.45 -4.76 15.10
C ARG A 583 -23.88 -4.46 15.54
N ASP A 584 -24.61 -3.61 14.80
CA ASP A 584 -26.03 -3.32 15.10
C ASP A 584 -26.93 -4.52 14.82
N ILE A 585 -26.65 -5.30 13.76
CA ILE A 585 -27.40 -6.52 13.47
C ILE A 585 -27.10 -7.62 14.49
N ILE A 586 -25.85 -7.78 14.92
CA ILE A 586 -25.46 -8.77 15.94
C ILE A 586 -25.95 -8.33 17.32
N SER A 587 -25.87 -7.05 17.69
CA SER A 587 -26.37 -6.55 18.97
C SER A 587 -27.89 -6.59 19.05
N LEU A 588 -28.61 -6.23 17.98
CA LEU A 588 -30.07 -6.31 17.93
C LEU A 588 -30.57 -7.76 17.85
N ARG A 589 -29.86 -8.64 17.12
CA ARG A 589 -30.20 -10.08 17.14
C ARG A 589 -29.91 -10.70 18.49
N SER A 590 -28.74 -10.45 19.09
CA SER A 590 -28.42 -10.98 20.43
C SER A 590 -29.32 -10.43 21.52
N LEU A 591 -29.75 -9.17 21.41
CA LEU A 591 -30.78 -8.60 22.32
C LEU A 591 -32.16 -9.19 22.09
N ARG A 592 -32.56 -9.43 20.86
CA ARG A 592 -33.81 -10.13 20.55
C ARG A 592 -33.81 -11.59 21.01
N GLU A 593 -32.71 -12.31 20.82
CA GLU A 593 -32.53 -13.68 21.28
C GLU A 593 -32.47 -13.79 22.80
N ARG A 594 -31.80 -12.85 23.49
CA ARG A 594 -31.79 -12.77 24.95
C ARG A 594 -33.18 -12.41 25.50
N ARG A 595 -33.95 -11.56 24.80
CA ARG A 595 -35.33 -11.21 25.18
C ARG A 595 -36.28 -12.37 24.93
N ALA A 596 -36.13 -13.10 23.81
CA ALA A 596 -36.88 -14.30 23.50
C ALA A 596 -36.61 -15.44 24.51
N ARG A 597 -35.34 -15.66 24.90
CA ARG A 597 -34.99 -16.64 25.94
C ARG A 597 -35.50 -16.26 27.33
N ARG A 598 -35.56 -14.97 27.66
CA ARG A 598 -36.20 -14.51 28.92
C ARG A 598 -37.72 -14.64 28.90
N MET A 599 -38.39 -14.47 27.76
CA MET A 599 -39.81 -14.68 27.63
C MET A 599 -40.20 -16.17 27.56
N ALA A 600 -39.28 -17.05 27.18
CA ALA A 600 -39.51 -18.50 27.20
C ALA A 600 -39.15 -19.16 28.54
N ALA A 601 -38.49 -18.43 29.44
CA ALA A 601 -38.12 -18.91 30.78
C ALA A 601 -39.08 -18.39 31.90
N ASN A 602 -40.01 -17.48 31.56
CA ASN A 602 -41.14 -17.06 32.38
C ASN A 602 -42.44 -17.63 31.77
#